data_3e7dfa1314bb6b0fd168dd0617ddecbd
#
_entry.id   3e7dfa1314bb6b0fd168dd0617ddecbd
#
_cell.length_a   1.000
_cell.length_b   1.000
_cell.length_c   1.000
_cell.angle_alpha   90.00
_cell.angle_beta   90.00
_cell.angle_gamma   90.00
#
_symmetry.space_group_name_H-M   'P 1'
#
loop_
_entity.id
_entity.type
_entity.pdbx_description
1 polymer ?
#
loop_
_entity_poly.entity_id
_entity_poly.type
_entity_poly.pdbx_seq_one_letter_code
_entity_poly.pdbx_strand_id
1 'polypeptide(L)'
;MRERMKVCGAAVAAWLALAGVAHAQSQGAPSRGYVEAVGQSSFGSVTSQSFGGEIGIAIGSQLQIFAEGGKTRDVSTSALSAAAQTIAGAISQVAANSGYSVKEPVTFFDAGLRFSFYPSGGGKLDPYVLVGFGVASVTQDVKFTVAGNDVTGSLEQAPYFTALGSDVSGSFTKPMLVVGGGVAYPVWKRLVLDFQLRYGRVFAPDQGINIGRAGLGLGVRF
;
A
#
# COMPACT_ATOMS: atom_id res chain seq x y z
N MET A 1 -8.35 -22.86 -5.51
CA MET A 1 -7.86 -22.29 -6.77
C MET A 1 -8.94 -21.49 -7.55
N ARG A 2 -10.20 -21.87 -7.54
CA ARG A 2 -11.30 -21.21 -8.29
C ARG A 2 -11.71 -19.82 -7.78
N GLU A 3 -11.54 -19.50 -6.52
CA GLU A 3 -11.92 -18.19 -5.94
C GLU A 3 -10.97 -17.06 -6.30
N ARG A 4 -9.67 -17.33 -6.41
CA ARG A 4 -8.66 -16.31 -6.76
C ARG A 4 -8.78 -15.80 -8.21
N MET A 5 -9.31 -16.61 -9.11
CA MET A 5 -9.55 -16.20 -10.51
C MET A 5 -10.72 -15.22 -10.65
N LYS A 6 -11.72 -15.27 -9.77
CA LYS A 6 -12.88 -14.37 -9.83
C LYS A 6 -12.55 -12.93 -9.45
N VAL A 7 -11.61 -12.73 -8.52
CA VAL A 7 -11.19 -11.39 -8.08
C VAL A 7 -10.34 -10.68 -9.15
N CYS A 8 -9.46 -11.40 -9.85
CA CYS A 8 -8.71 -10.84 -10.97
C CYS A 8 -9.60 -10.46 -12.16
N GLY A 9 -10.63 -11.26 -12.45
CA GLY A 9 -11.57 -10.99 -13.55
C GLY A 9 -12.42 -9.74 -13.31
N ALA A 10 -12.84 -9.49 -12.06
CA ALA A 10 -13.63 -8.32 -11.72
C ALA A 10 -12.81 -7.01 -11.79
N ALA A 11 -11.54 -7.06 -11.40
CA ALA A 11 -10.64 -5.91 -11.52
C ALA A 11 -10.36 -5.53 -12.97
N VAL A 12 -10.12 -6.52 -13.85
CA VAL A 12 -9.90 -6.30 -15.30
C VAL A 12 -11.17 -5.81 -15.99
N ALA A 13 -12.36 -6.30 -15.63
CA ALA A 13 -13.62 -5.84 -16.17
C ALA A 13 -13.96 -4.41 -15.77
N ALA A 14 -13.65 -3.99 -14.55
CA ALA A 14 -13.80 -2.61 -14.09
C ALA A 14 -12.87 -1.65 -14.85
N TRP A 15 -11.65 -2.08 -15.18
CA TRP A 15 -10.70 -1.32 -16.00
C TRP A 15 -11.20 -1.12 -17.46
N LEU A 16 -11.78 -2.14 -18.07
CA LEU A 16 -12.32 -2.07 -19.43
C LEU A 16 -13.60 -1.21 -19.52
N ALA A 17 -14.44 -1.20 -18.48
CA ALA A 17 -15.63 -0.35 -18.42
C ALA A 17 -15.27 1.14 -18.30
N LEU A 18 -14.22 1.49 -17.54
CA LEU A 18 -13.71 2.86 -17.41
C LEU A 18 -13.05 3.35 -18.72
N ALA A 19 -12.42 2.49 -19.50
CA ALA A 19 -11.85 2.85 -20.79
C ALA A 19 -12.93 3.23 -21.84
N GLY A 20 -14.14 2.66 -21.74
CA GLY A 20 -15.27 2.97 -22.64
C GLY A 20 -15.84 4.38 -22.46
N VAL A 21 -15.80 4.95 -21.27
CA VAL A 21 -16.30 6.30 -20.98
C VAL A 21 -15.35 7.40 -21.51
N ALA A 22 -14.09 7.06 -21.77
CA ALA A 22 -13.06 8.00 -22.22
C ALA A 22 -13.22 8.48 -23.68
N HIS A 23 -14.09 7.87 -24.47
CA HIS A 23 -14.27 8.24 -25.89
C HIS A 23 -15.21 9.41 -26.15
N ALA A 24 -15.91 9.94 -25.15
CA ALA A 24 -17.02 10.89 -25.35
C ALA A 24 -16.64 12.37 -25.19
N GLN A 25 -15.38 12.77 -25.01
CA GLN A 25 -15.04 14.17 -24.77
C GLN A 25 -14.11 14.78 -25.82
N SER A 26 -14.57 15.90 -26.36
CA SER A 26 -13.90 16.76 -27.36
C SER A 26 -12.57 17.33 -26.84
N GLN A 27 -11.63 17.52 -27.77
CA GLN A 27 -10.35 18.18 -27.55
C GLN A 27 -10.57 19.61 -27.03
N GLY A 28 -10.03 19.90 -25.82
CA GLY A 28 -9.96 21.27 -25.32
C GLY A 28 -10.62 21.54 -23.95
N ALA A 29 -11.41 20.61 -23.40
CA ALA A 29 -11.94 20.78 -22.06
C ALA A 29 -10.88 20.39 -20.99
N PRO A 30 -10.81 21.11 -19.84
CA PRO A 30 -9.97 20.71 -18.74
C PRO A 30 -10.36 19.29 -18.31
N SER A 31 -9.36 18.43 -18.06
CA SER A 31 -9.62 17.05 -17.63
C SER A 31 -10.42 17.06 -16.32
N ARG A 32 -11.55 16.37 -16.32
CA ARG A 32 -12.45 16.31 -15.15
C ARG A 32 -12.08 15.21 -14.19
N GLY A 33 -11.20 14.30 -14.60
CA GLY A 33 -10.78 13.20 -13.75
C GLY A 33 -9.57 12.46 -14.30
N TYR A 34 -9.08 11.51 -13.51
CA TYR A 34 -8.01 10.61 -13.90
C TYR A 34 -8.20 9.25 -13.21
N VAL A 35 -7.57 8.25 -13.79
CA VAL A 35 -7.38 6.94 -13.18
C VAL A 35 -5.96 6.51 -13.46
N GLU A 36 -5.27 5.96 -12.47
CA GLU A 36 -3.88 5.52 -12.61
C GLU A 36 -3.59 4.23 -11.84
N ALA A 37 -2.66 3.45 -12.38
CA ALA A 37 -2.00 2.36 -11.68
C ALA A 37 -0.70 2.89 -11.07
N VAL A 38 -0.41 2.49 -9.84
CA VAL A 38 0.70 3.02 -9.06
C VAL A 38 1.63 1.89 -8.63
N GLY A 39 2.93 2.08 -8.85
CA GLY A 39 4.00 1.20 -8.38
C GLY A 39 5.05 2.00 -7.62
N GLN A 40 5.31 1.64 -6.38
CA GLN A 40 6.17 2.41 -5.47
C GLN A 40 7.11 1.49 -4.69
N SER A 41 8.30 2.00 -4.36
CA SER A 41 9.08 1.49 -3.23
C SER A 41 8.49 2.04 -1.94
N SER A 42 8.26 1.18 -0.98
CA SER A 42 7.91 1.57 0.38
C SER A 42 9.13 1.52 1.28
N PHE A 43 9.23 2.44 2.20
CA PHE A 43 10.32 2.54 3.16
C PHE A 43 9.77 2.98 4.53
N GLY A 44 10.42 2.49 5.56
CA GLY A 44 10.11 2.67 6.96
C GLY A 44 11.17 1.89 7.74
N SER A 45 10.76 0.95 8.57
CA SER A 45 11.70 0.04 9.24
C SER A 45 12.33 -0.95 8.24
N VAL A 46 11.63 -1.30 7.18
CA VAL A 46 12.12 -2.14 6.07
C VAL A 46 11.81 -1.49 4.73
N THR A 47 12.60 -1.83 3.71
CA THR A 47 12.32 -1.42 2.32
C THR A 47 11.56 -2.53 1.61
N SER A 48 10.46 -2.17 0.94
CA SER A 48 9.59 -3.12 0.26
C SER A 48 8.94 -2.49 -0.98
N GLN A 49 7.92 -3.12 -1.51
CA GLN A 49 7.18 -2.68 -2.70
C GLN A 49 5.72 -2.45 -2.35
N SER A 50 5.14 -1.41 -2.95
CA SER A 50 3.73 -1.07 -2.86
C SER A 50 3.13 -0.97 -4.26
N PHE A 51 1.94 -1.51 -4.44
CA PHE A 51 1.19 -1.47 -5.68
C PHE A 51 -0.25 -1.09 -5.39
N GLY A 52 -0.82 -0.27 -6.26
CA GLY A 52 -2.18 0.19 -6.07
C GLY A 52 -2.77 0.86 -7.31
N GLY A 53 -3.88 1.48 -7.10
CA GLY A 53 -4.53 2.32 -8.08
C GLY A 53 -5.18 3.53 -7.43
N GLU A 54 -5.23 4.61 -8.17
CA GLU A 54 -5.84 5.85 -7.74
C GLU A 54 -6.84 6.34 -8.79
N ILE A 55 -7.91 6.95 -8.33
CA ILE A 55 -8.86 7.68 -9.14
C ILE A 55 -9.07 9.06 -8.55
N GLY A 56 -9.19 10.08 -9.38
CA GLY A 56 -9.48 11.45 -8.94
C GLY A 56 -10.48 12.15 -9.83
N ILE A 57 -11.23 13.06 -9.23
CA ILE A 57 -12.25 13.88 -9.89
C ILE A 57 -12.01 15.34 -9.51
N ALA A 58 -11.95 16.23 -10.51
CA ALA A 58 -11.81 17.66 -10.30
C ALA A 58 -13.12 18.26 -9.76
N ILE A 59 -13.03 18.99 -8.66
CA ILE A 59 -14.12 19.78 -8.06
C ILE A 59 -13.90 21.29 -8.22
N GLY A 60 -12.76 21.66 -8.78
CA GLY A 60 -12.37 23.03 -9.12
C GLY A 60 -11.20 23.04 -10.09
N SER A 61 -10.69 24.23 -10.42
CA SER A 61 -9.58 24.37 -11.36
C SER A 61 -8.26 23.78 -10.86
N GLN A 62 -8.06 23.72 -9.54
CA GLN A 62 -6.84 23.25 -8.88
C GLN A 62 -7.12 22.17 -7.81
N LEU A 63 -8.38 21.93 -7.49
CA LEU A 63 -8.77 21.00 -6.42
C LEU A 63 -9.43 19.76 -7.00
N GLN A 64 -8.98 18.61 -6.53
CA GLN A 64 -9.50 17.30 -6.90
C GLN A 64 -9.79 16.48 -5.63
N ILE A 65 -10.84 15.68 -5.67
CA ILE A 65 -11.05 14.59 -4.71
C ILE A 65 -10.39 13.35 -5.31
N PHE A 66 -9.64 12.63 -4.50
CA PHE A 66 -9.06 11.35 -4.92
C PHE A 66 -9.46 10.20 -3.99
N ALA A 67 -9.36 8.99 -4.50
CA ALA A 67 -9.40 7.75 -3.73
C ALA A 67 -8.28 6.82 -4.22
N GLU A 68 -7.52 6.27 -3.29
CA GLU A 68 -6.44 5.31 -3.54
C GLU A 68 -6.72 4.00 -2.82
N GLY A 69 -6.41 2.89 -3.47
CA GLY A 69 -6.39 1.58 -2.82
C GLY A 69 -5.17 0.79 -3.26
N GLY A 70 -4.54 0.08 -2.32
CA GLY A 70 -3.32 -0.64 -2.64
C GLY A 70 -2.86 -1.61 -1.56
N LYS A 71 -1.70 -2.21 -1.84
CA LYS A 71 -1.04 -3.16 -0.94
C LYS A 71 0.46 -2.91 -0.90
N THR A 72 1.00 -2.79 0.30
CA THR A 72 2.44 -2.82 0.58
C THR A 72 2.81 -4.22 1.04
N ARG A 73 3.87 -4.79 0.49
CA ARG A 73 4.26 -6.20 0.72
C ARG A 73 4.80 -6.45 2.11
N ASP A 74 5.51 -5.46 2.66
CA ASP A 74 6.11 -5.56 3.98
C ASP A 74 6.37 -4.17 4.57
N VAL A 75 6.00 -3.99 5.82
CA VAL A 75 6.29 -2.79 6.62
C VAL A 75 6.83 -3.15 8.00
N SER A 76 7.32 -4.39 8.17
CA SER A 76 7.72 -4.99 9.45
C SER A 76 8.35 -3.98 10.40
N THR A 77 7.70 -3.82 11.55
CA THR A 77 8.16 -2.89 12.58
C THR A 77 9.32 -3.47 13.39
N SER A 78 10.14 -2.60 13.97
CA SER A 78 11.21 -3.03 14.86
C SER A 78 10.70 -3.75 16.10
N ALA A 79 9.50 -3.38 16.58
CA ALA A 79 8.85 -4.04 17.73
C ALA A 79 8.47 -5.49 17.40
N LEU A 80 7.82 -5.72 16.24
CA LEU A 80 7.47 -7.07 15.79
C LEU A 80 8.73 -7.93 15.58
N SER A 81 9.77 -7.34 14.99
CA SER A 81 11.05 -8.04 14.79
C SER A 81 11.72 -8.41 16.11
N ALA A 82 11.70 -7.53 17.12
CA ALA A 82 12.26 -7.80 18.45
C ALA A 82 11.46 -8.90 19.19
N ALA A 83 10.12 -8.87 19.09
CA ALA A 83 9.29 -9.92 19.66
C ALA A 83 9.60 -11.30 19.03
N ALA A 84 9.69 -11.35 17.69
CA ALA A 84 10.05 -12.56 16.96
C ALA A 84 11.46 -13.06 17.34
N GLN A 85 12.42 -12.16 17.51
CA GLN A 85 13.78 -12.50 17.94
C GLN A 85 13.81 -13.12 19.34
N THR A 86 13.01 -12.59 20.27
CA THR A 86 12.90 -13.12 21.62
C THR A 86 12.39 -14.56 21.62
N ILE A 87 11.34 -14.84 20.83
CA ILE A 87 10.79 -16.19 20.67
C ILE A 87 11.81 -17.12 20.01
N ALA A 88 12.48 -16.68 18.95
CA ALA A 88 13.53 -17.45 18.29
C ALA A 88 14.69 -17.78 19.25
N GLY A 89 15.03 -16.85 20.15
CA GLY A 89 16.01 -17.08 21.23
C GLY A 89 15.60 -18.20 22.19
N ALA A 90 14.33 -18.27 22.58
CA ALA A 90 13.81 -19.36 23.41
C ALA A 90 13.86 -20.71 22.66
N ILE A 91 13.47 -20.74 21.39
CA ILE A 91 13.55 -21.95 20.56
C ILE A 91 14.99 -22.45 20.42
N SER A 92 15.96 -21.54 20.31
CA SER A 92 17.37 -21.89 20.14
C SER A 92 17.99 -22.61 21.34
N GLN A 93 17.37 -22.50 22.53
CA GLN A 93 17.82 -23.22 23.74
C GLN A 93 17.46 -24.70 23.69
N VAL A 94 16.42 -25.08 22.94
CA VAL A 94 15.94 -26.46 22.84
C VAL A 94 16.16 -27.10 21.48
N ALA A 95 16.45 -26.29 20.45
CA ALA A 95 16.64 -26.77 19.11
C ALA A 95 17.78 -25.98 18.40
N ALA A 96 18.76 -26.71 17.89
CA ALA A 96 19.84 -26.13 17.09
C ALA A 96 19.33 -25.68 15.70
N ASN A 97 20.00 -24.70 15.08
CA ASN A 97 19.65 -24.17 13.75
C ASN A 97 18.23 -23.59 13.68
N SER A 98 17.82 -22.87 14.72
CA SER A 98 16.55 -22.11 14.71
C SER A 98 16.72 -20.80 13.93
N GLY A 99 15.66 -20.41 13.25
CA GLY A 99 15.57 -19.14 12.51
C GLY A 99 14.15 -18.56 12.57
N TYR A 100 14.01 -17.31 12.16
CA TYR A 100 12.70 -16.69 12.04
C TYR A 100 12.65 -15.76 10.82
N SER A 101 11.45 -15.50 10.32
CA SER A 101 11.17 -14.47 9.33
C SER A 101 9.95 -13.67 9.74
N VAL A 102 10.00 -12.36 9.50
CA VAL A 102 8.93 -11.43 9.84
C VAL A 102 8.47 -10.75 8.57
N LYS A 103 7.15 -10.70 8.36
CA LYS A 103 6.50 -9.91 7.32
C LYS A 103 5.25 -9.26 7.88
N GLU A 104 5.03 -8.01 7.50
CA GLU A 104 3.88 -7.23 7.93
C GLU A 104 3.24 -6.55 6.71
N PRO A 105 2.54 -7.33 5.84
CA PRO A 105 1.84 -6.76 4.70
C PRO A 105 0.69 -5.87 5.12
N VAL A 106 0.54 -4.74 4.41
CA VAL A 106 -0.53 -3.76 4.64
C VAL A 106 -1.37 -3.63 3.39
N THR A 107 -2.69 -3.80 3.52
CA THR A 107 -3.67 -3.42 2.50
C THR A 107 -4.34 -2.14 2.97
N PHE A 108 -4.40 -1.13 2.12
CA PHE A 108 -4.92 0.18 2.49
C PHE A 108 -5.94 0.69 1.48
N PHE A 109 -6.80 1.55 1.98
CA PHE A 109 -7.71 2.37 1.20
C PHE A 109 -7.80 3.74 1.84
N ASP A 110 -7.59 4.79 1.06
CA ASP A 110 -7.72 6.17 1.52
C ASP A 110 -8.37 7.06 0.46
N ALA A 111 -8.92 8.17 0.91
CA ALA A 111 -9.51 9.20 0.07
C ALA A 111 -9.21 10.57 0.66
N GLY A 112 -9.17 11.59 -0.19
CA GLY A 112 -8.80 12.91 0.27
C GLY A 112 -8.86 13.98 -0.81
N LEU A 113 -8.07 15.02 -0.58
CA LEU A 113 -7.95 16.18 -1.44
C LEU A 113 -6.53 16.24 -2.05
N ARG A 114 -6.49 16.49 -3.35
CA ARG A 114 -5.28 16.79 -4.12
C ARG A 114 -5.38 18.22 -4.63
N PHE A 115 -4.38 19.03 -4.34
CA PHE A 115 -4.27 20.40 -4.80
C PHE A 115 -3.14 20.52 -5.80
N SER A 116 -3.48 20.85 -7.06
CA SER A 116 -2.53 21.13 -8.14
C SER A 116 -2.14 22.60 -8.11
N PHE A 117 -0.85 22.90 -8.23
CA PHE A 117 -0.35 24.30 -8.22
C PHE A 117 -0.72 25.07 -9.48
N TYR A 118 -1.02 24.36 -10.56
CA TYR A 118 -1.50 24.96 -11.81
C TYR A 118 -2.91 24.48 -12.15
N PRO A 119 -3.72 25.30 -12.83
CA PRO A 119 -5.01 24.87 -13.33
C PRO A 119 -4.87 23.67 -14.26
N SER A 120 -5.74 22.68 -14.12
CA SER A 120 -5.71 21.44 -14.89
C SER A 120 -5.65 21.70 -16.39
N GLY A 121 -4.56 21.27 -17.04
CA GLY A 121 -4.34 21.47 -18.48
C GLY A 121 -3.46 22.66 -18.86
N GLY A 122 -3.01 23.47 -17.90
CA GLY A 122 -2.26 24.71 -18.20
C GLY A 122 -0.74 24.56 -18.38
N GLY A 123 -0.15 23.39 -18.13
CA GLY A 123 1.30 23.22 -18.22
C GLY A 123 1.76 21.83 -18.61
N LYS A 124 3.05 21.72 -18.97
CA LYS A 124 3.70 20.42 -19.23
C LYS A 124 3.96 19.63 -17.95
N LEU A 125 4.06 20.29 -16.81
CA LEU A 125 4.26 19.71 -15.49
C LEU A 125 3.12 20.17 -14.59
N ASP A 126 2.57 19.24 -13.82
CA ASP A 126 1.48 19.50 -12.88
C ASP A 126 1.92 19.03 -11.47
N PRO A 127 2.69 19.87 -10.75
CA PRO A 127 3.05 19.59 -9.37
C PRO A 127 1.84 19.73 -8.47
N TYR A 128 1.75 18.85 -7.47
CA TYR A 128 0.63 18.82 -6.55
C TYR A 128 1.05 18.38 -5.14
N VAL A 129 0.18 18.68 -4.20
CA VAL A 129 0.21 18.12 -2.84
C VAL A 129 -1.13 17.45 -2.55
N LEU A 130 -1.12 16.50 -1.64
CA LEU A 130 -2.35 15.81 -1.24
C LEU A 130 -2.37 15.53 0.26
N VAL A 131 -3.58 15.41 0.78
CA VAL A 131 -3.87 14.91 2.11
C VAL A 131 -5.07 13.99 2.01
N GLY A 132 -4.99 12.83 2.66
CA GLY A 132 -6.05 11.83 2.66
C GLY A 132 -6.18 11.16 4.02
N PHE A 133 -7.33 10.55 4.22
CA PHE A 133 -7.65 9.76 5.39
C PHE A 133 -8.30 8.45 4.94
N GLY A 134 -7.99 7.36 5.65
CA GLY A 134 -8.50 6.07 5.28
C GLY A 134 -8.26 5.01 6.34
N VAL A 135 -8.19 3.78 5.89
CA VAL A 135 -7.97 2.61 6.74
C VAL A 135 -6.86 1.74 6.16
N ALA A 136 -6.11 1.11 7.05
CA ALA A 136 -5.09 0.13 6.71
C ALA A 136 -5.35 -1.16 7.47
N SER A 137 -5.43 -2.26 6.76
CA SER A 137 -5.46 -3.62 7.32
C SER A 137 -4.04 -4.16 7.31
N VAL A 138 -3.50 -4.37 8.49
CA VAL A 138 -2.15 -4.86 8.74
C VAL A 138 -2.24 -6.33 9.13
N THR A 139 -1.45 -7.18 8.50
CA THR A 139 -1.35 -8.60 8.83
C THR A 139 0.06 -8.87 9.35
N GLN A 140 0.17 -9.48 10.51
CA GLN A 140 1.44 -9.92 11.09
C GLN A 140 1.64 -11.39 10.71
N ASP A 141 2.70 -11.66 9.95
CA ASP A 141 3.08 -13.01 9.46
C ASP A 141 4.51 -13.29 9.92
N VAL A 142 4.62 -13.93 11.08
CA VAL A 142 5.90 -14.35 11.65
C VAL A 142 6.01 -15.85 11.52
N LYS A 143 7.14 -16.32 10.99
CA LYS A 143 7.45 -17.75 10.82
C LYS A 143 8.71 -18.10 11.56
N PHE A 144 8.67 -19.26 12.23
CA PHE A 144 9.81 -19.84 12.93
C PHE A 144 10.22 -21.14 12.25
N THR A 145 11.52 -21.34 12.11
CA THR A 145 12.07 -22.53 11.46
C THR A 145 13.10 -23.19 12.35
N VAL A 146 13.16 -24.52 12.31
CA VAL A 146 14.21 -25.34 12.93
C VAL A 146 14.77 -26.28 11.87
N ALA A 147 16.07 -26.25 11.66
CA ALA A 147 16.75 -27.01 10.60
C ALA A 147 16.07 -26.84 9.21
N GLY A 148 15.55 -25.64 8.92
CA GLY A 148 14.87 -25.32 7.67
C GLY A 148 13.40 -25.71 7.58
N ASN A 149 12.84 -26.41 8.58
CA ASN A 149 11.43 -26.77 8.63
C ASN A 149 10.62 -25.73 9.38
N ASP A 150 9.44 -25.38 8.87
CA ASP A 150 8.50 -24.46 9.53
C ASP A 150 7.89 -25.17 10.77
N VAL A 151 8.13 -24.61 11.95
CA VAL A 151 7.62 -25.10 13.22
C VAL A 151 6.61 -24.16 13.86
N THR A 152 6.20 -23.11 13.19
CA THR A 152 5.32 -22.05 13.72
C THR A 152 4.04 -22.62 14.34
N GLY A 153 3.39 -23.57 13.67
CA GLY A 153 2.15 -24.19 14.13
C GLY A 153 2.32 -25.22 15.27
N SER A 154 3.54 -25.56 15.64
CA SER A 154 3.85 -26.57 16.68
C SER A 154 4.61 -26.00 17.90
N LEU A 155 4.77 -24.68 17.98
CA LEU A 155 5.54 -24.03 19.03
C LEU A 155 4.94 -24.23 20.43
N GLU A 156 3.64 -24.41 20.56
CA GLU A 156 2.97 -24.67 21.83
C GLU A 156 3.11 -26.12 22.29
N GLN A 157 3.63 -27.01 21.45
CA GLN A 157 3.81 -28.42 21.72
C GLN A 157 5.26 -28.74 22.10
N ALA A 158 5.48 -29.96 22.62
CA ALA A 158 6.83 -30.46 22.86
C ALA A 158 7.63 -30.52 21.56
N PRO A 159 8.93 -30.21 21.58
CA PRO A 159 9.76 -29.84 22.73
C PRO A 159 9.80 -28.32 23.03
N TYR A 160 9.11 -27.48 22.26
CA TYR A 160 9.29 -26.02 22.31
C TYR A 160 8.56 -25.35 23.48
N PHE A 161 7.29 -25.74 23.73
CA PHE A 161 6.42 -25.19 24.79
C PHE A 161 6.39 -23.64 24.82
N THR A 162 6.45 -23.03 23.65
CA THR A 162 6.48 -21.58 23.51
C THR A 162 5.15 -21.08 22.94
N ALA A 163 4.41 -20.28 23.71
CA ALA A 163 3.16 -19.68 23.27
C ALA A 163 3.45 -18.54 22.28
N LEU A 164 2.79 -18.58 21.13
CA LEU A 164 2.71 -17.44 20.24
C LEU A 164 1.68 -16.46 20.79
N GLY A 165 2.14 -15.34 21.32
CA GLY A 165 1.25 -14.25 21.72
C GLY A 165 0.54 -13.64 20.50
N SER A 166 -0.60 -12.98 20.74
CA SER A 166 -1.33 -12.21 19.74
C SER A 166 -0.48 -11.10 19.07
N ASP A 167 0.63 -10.76 19.70
CA ASP A 167 1.54 -9.67 19.28
C ASP A 167 2.45 -10.07 18.11
N VAL A 168 2.49 -11.33 17.72
CA VAL A 168 3.33 -11.84 16.62
C VAL A 168 2.53 -12.51 15.50
N SER A 169 1.24 -12.72 15.69
CA SER A 169 0.36 -13.28 14.66
C SER A 169 -1.03 -12.66 14.73
N GLY A 170 -1.58 -12.27 13.61
CA GLY A 170 -2.93 -11.71 13.54
C GLY A 170 -3.11 -10.69 12.44
N SER A 171 -4.30 -10.13 12.40
CA SER A 171 -4.64 -9.06 11.47
C SER A 171 -5.50 -8.03 12.18
N PHE A 172 -5.22 -6.76 11.96
CA PHE A 172 -6.00 -5.67 12.50
C PHE A 172 -6.18 -4.56 11.47
N THR A 173 -7.31 -3.84 11.58
CA THR A 173 -7.59 -2.68 10.72
C THR A 173 -7.63 -1.43 11.57
N LYS A 174 -6.90 -0.40 11.16
CA LYS A 174 -6.76 0.86 11.89
C LYS A 174 -6.89 2.06 10.95
N PRO A 175 -7.30 3.22 11.47
CA PRO A 175 -7.28 4.47 10.73
C PRO A 175 -5.88 4.80 10.23
N MET A 176 -5.82 5.45 9.06
CA MET A 176 -4.58 5.90 8.44
C MET A 176 -4.72 7.33 7.94
N LEU A 177 -3.72 8.17 8.19
CA LEU A 177 -3.55 9.49 7.58
C LEU A 177 -2.50 9.39 6.50
N VAL A 178 -2.75 10.00 5.35
CA VAL A 178 -1.80 10.09 4.24
C VAL A 178 -1.55 11.55 3.90
N VAL A 179 -0.29 11.90 3.72
CA VAL A 179 0.13 13.18 3.15
C VAL A 179 1.15 12.91 2.05
N GLY A 180 1.17 13.74 1.04
CA GLY A 180 2.10 13.52 -0.05
C GLY A 180 2.07 14.61 -1.11
N GLY A 181 2.73 14.31 -2.21
CA GLY A 181 2.75 15.16 -3.37
C GLY A 181 3.45 14.46 -4.52
N GLY A 182 3.47 15.14 -5.64
CA GLY A 182 4.06 14.59 -6.83
C GLY A 182 4.11 15.59 -7.96
N VAL A 183 4.53 15.07 -9.11
CA VAL A 183 4.54 15.83 -10.36
C VAL A 183 4.00 14.94 -11.46
N ALA A 184 2.83 15.31 -11.99
CA ALA A 184 2.22 14.62 -13.10
C ALA A 184 2.69 15.25 -14.42
N TYR A 185 3.15 14.41 -15.34
CA TYR A 185 3.66 14.79 -16.65
C TYR A 185 2.83 14.13 -17.76
N PRO A 186 2.14 14.91 -18.62
CA PRO A 186 1.41 14.36 -19.75
C PRO A 186 2.41 13.87 -20.82
N VAL A 187 2.49 12.55 -20.98
CA VAL A 187 3.38 11.92 -21.97
C VAL A 187 2.75 11.96 -23.37
N TRP A 188 1.44 11.73 -23.44
CA TRP A 188 0.71 11.75 -24.72
C TRP A 188 -0.77 12.04 -24.48
N LYS A 189 -1.32 13.07 -25.15
CA LYS A 189 -2.74 13.47 -25.06
C LYS A 189 -3.36 13.29 -23.67
N ARG A 190 -3.82 12.09 -23.36
CA ARG A 190 -4.49 11.71 -22.11
C ARG A 190 -3.63 10.87 -21.19
N LEU A 191 -2.51 10.31 -21.69
CA LEU A 191 -1.61 9.47 -20.90
C LEU A 191 -0.71 10.35 -20.03
N VAL A 192 -0.66 10.04 -18.76
CA VAL A 192 0.09 10.79 -17.75
C VAL A 192 1.01 9.85 -17.00
N LEU A 193 2.25 10.26 -16.83
CA LEU A 193 3.21 9.67 -15.90
C LEU A 193 3.24 10.55 -14.66
N ASP A 194 3.07 9.95 -13.49
CA ASP A 194 3.03 10.67 -12.22
C ASP A 194 4.16 10.19 -11.30
N PHE A 195 5.05 11.10 -10.91
CA PHE A 195 6.08 10.86 -9.90
C PHE A 195 5.49 11.21 -8.53
N GLN A 196 5.44 10.24 -7.64
CA GLN A 196 4.72 10.37 -6.38
C GLN A 196 5.64 10.12 -5.18
N LEU A 197 5.47 10.92 -4.15
CA LEU A 197 6.02 10.72 -2.82
C LEU A 197 4.87 10.81 -1.81
N ARG A 198 4.69 9.79 -0.98
CA ARG A 198 3.63 9.71 0.01
C ARG A 198 4.17 9.27 1.36
N TYR A 199 3.59 9.78 2.40
CA TYR A 199 3.83 9.36 3.76
C TYR A 199 2.48 9.00 4.39
N GLY A 200 2.35 7.77 4.86
CA GLY A 200 1.19 7.25 5.56
C GLY A 200 1.53 6.95 7.01
N ARG A 201 0.63 7.29 7.92
CA ARG A 201 0.70 6.90 9.33
C ARG A 201 -0.54 6.11 9.71
N VAL A 202 -0.36 4.86 10.07
CA VAL A 202 -1.41 3.99 10.63
C VAL A 202 -1.42 4.15 12.14
N PHE A 203 -2.58 4.45 12.71
CA PHE A 203 -2.75 4.70 14.14
C PHE A 203 -3.03 3.39 14.89
N ALA A 204 -2.01 2.55 15.04
CA ALA A 204 -2.09 1.34 15.86
C ALA A 204 -1.94 1.70 17.36
N PRO A 205 -2.58 0.94 18.30
CA PRO A 205 -2.62 1.28 19.73
C PRO A 205 -1.24 1.32 20.39
N ASP A 206 -0.39 0.34 20.10
CA ASP A 206 0.88 0.16 20.79
C ASP A 206 2.01 0.93 20.11
N GLN A 207 2.04 0.92 18.80
CA GLN A 207 3.02 1.67 18.01
C GLN A 207 2.45 2.05 16.65
N GLY A 208 2.42 3.36 16.35
CA GLY A 208 2.02 3.84 15.02
C GLY A 208 2.99 3.35 13.94
N ILE A 209 2.44 2.83 12.84
CA ILE A 209 3.22 2.34 11.70
C ILE A 209 3.37 3.48 10.70
N ASN A 210 4.61 3.83 10.40
CA ASN A 210 4.94 4.86 9.42
C ASN A 210 5.39 4.22 8.12
N ILE A 211 4.78 4.63 7.00
CA ILE A 211 5.02 4.07 5.68
C ILE A 211 5.33 5.22 4.71
N GLY A 212 6.61 5.38 4.35
CA GLY A 212 7.01 6.20 3.23
C GLY A 212 6.83 5.42 1.92
N ARG A 213 6.33 6.06 0.86
CA ARG A 213 6.18 5.46 -0.46
C ARG A 213 6.67 6.44 -1.51
N ALA A 214 7.56 6.01 -2.41
CA ALA A 214 8.01 6.80 -3.54
C ALA A 214 7.98 5.95 -4.81
N GLY A 215 7.47 6.50 -5.91
CA GLY A 215 7.37 5.74 -7.15
C GLY A 215 6.65 6.46 -8.28
N LEU A 216 6.05 5.65 -9.13
CA LEU A 216 5.45 6.10 -10.38
C LEU A 216 4.00 5.64 -10.47
N GLY A 217 3.15 6.54 -10.96
CA GLY A 217 1.83 6.25 -11.47
C GLY A 217 1.81 6.34 -13.00
N LEU A 218 1.07 5.47 -13.64
CA LEU A 218 0.73 5.56 -15.05
C LEU A 218 -0.79 5.62 -15.17
N GLY A 219 -1.28 6.70 -15.72
CA GLY A 219 -2.70 6.98 -15.72
C GLY A 219 -3.23 7.61 -16.99
N VAL A 220 -4.54 7.71 -17.04
CA VAL A 220 -5.29 8.34 -18.11
C VAL A 220 -6.15 9.46 -17.52
N ARG A 221 -6.08 10.66 -18.10
CA ARG A 221 -6.98 11.80 -17.82
C ARG A 221 -8.17 11.83 -18.78
N PHE A 222 -9.35 12.19 -18.25
CA PHE A 222 -10.59 12.28 -19.03
C PHE A 222 -11.45 13.49 -18.63
#